data_a3825d64c1552145112cd9dfc8a31e4e
#
_entry.id   a3825d64c1552145112cd9dfc8a31e4e
#
_cell.length_a   1.000
_cell.length_b   1.000
_cell.length_c   1.000
_cell.angle_alpha   90.00
_cell.angle_beta   90.00
_cell.angle_gamma   90.00
#
_symmetry.space_group_name_H-M   'P 1'
#
loop_
_entity.id
_entity.type
_entity.pdbx_description
1 polymer ?
#
loop_
_entity_poly.entity_id
_entity_poly.type
_entity_poly.pdbx_seq_one_letter_code
_entity_poly.pdbx_strand_id
1 'polypeptide(L)'
;MGRDAAVIARAAGIDVPDSCRLLIIDVKRDIDHVFARTEQLMPVVPLLRAKDVDEAIEWALILERGLSHTAGIHSRNIDNMDKMARAMNTSLFVKNGPHLAALGAGGEGWTTMTISTPTGEGVTCARSFVRLRRCCVVDNFRIV
;
A
#
# COMPACT_ATOMS: atom_id res chain seq x y z
N MET A 1 8.88 -12.15 13.19
CA MET A 1 8.92 -11.58 11.86
C MET A 1 9.61 -12.52 10.87
N GLY A 2 9.22 -12.54 9.59
CA GLY A 2 9.88 -13.34 8.55
C GLY A 2 9.70 -14.86 8.65
N ARG A 3 8.61 -15.33 9.25
CA ARG A 3 8.26 -16.74 9.28
C ARG A 3 7.24 -17.05 8.18
N ASP A 4 7.34 -18.26 7.63
CA ASP A 4 6.37 -18.77 6.66
C ASP A 4 4.98 -18.97 7.27
N ALA A 5 3.94 -18.85 6.46
CA ALA A 5 2.56 -19.00 6.90
C ALA A 5 2.30 -20.34 7.61
N ALA A 6 2.84 -21.44 7.07
CA ALA A 6 2.71 -22.75 7.68
C ALA A 6 3.35 -22.83 9.08
N VAL A 7 4.48 -22.14 9.32
CA VAL A 7 5.13 -22.09 10.63
C VAL A 7 4.27 -21.31 11.63
N ILE A 8 3.68 -20.19 11.18
CA ILE A 8 2.78 -19.37 12.02
C ILE A 8 1.52 -20.15 12.38
N ALA A 9 0.91 -20.83 11.40
CA ALA A 9 -0.28 -21.64 11.63
C ALA A 9 -0.03 -22.74 12.67
N ARG A 10 1.07 -23.49 12.55
CA ARG A 10 1.43 -24.54 13.52
C ARG A 10 1.68 -23.99 14.92
N ALA A 11 2.31 -22.81 15.03
CA ALA A 11 2.49 -22.15 16.30
C ALA A 11 1.15 -21.74 16.95
N ALA A 12 0.11 -21.54 16.15
CA ALA A 12 -1.27 -21.29 16.59
C ALA A 12 -2.09 -22.59 16.77
N GLY A 13 -1.47 -23.78 16.63
CA GLY A 13 -2.15 -25.06 16.76
C GLY A 13 -3.00 -25.44 15.52
N ILE A 14 -2.77 -24.80 14.38
CA ILE A 14 -3.49 -25.04 13.13
C ILE A 14 -2.59 -25.80 12.17
N ASP A 15 -3.01 -26.97 11.75
CA ASP A 15 -2.29 -27.75 10.76
C ASP A 15 -2.66 -27.31 9.33
N VAL A 16 -1.65 -26.96 8.56
CA VAL A 16 -1.77 -26.56 7.14
C VAL A 16 -0.62 -27.16 6.33
N PRO A 17 -0.81 -27.37 5.03
CA PRO A 17 0.28 -27.84 4.16
C PRO A 17 1.48 -26.88 4.16
N ASP A 18 2.69 -27.40 3.98
CA ASP A 18 3.91 -26.57 3.85
C ASP A 18 3.87 -25.61 2.66
N SER A 19 3.04 -25.90 1.67
CA SER A 19 2.77 -25.00 0.53
C SER A 19 1.90 -23.80 0.85
N CYS A 20 1.36 -23.71 2.08
CA CYS A 20 0.54 -22.56 2.50
C CYS A 20 1.40 -21.28 2.52
N ARG A 21 0.98 -20.27 1.76
CA ARG A 21 1.72 -19.01 1.60
C ARG A 21 1.08 -17.83 2.33
N LEU A 22 -0.20 -17.94 2.67
CA LEU A 22 -0.96 -16.86 3.28
C LEU A 22 -2.02 -17.44 4.23
N LEU A 23 -2.20 -16.79 5.35
CA LEU A 23 -3.29 -17.04 6.29
C LEU A 23 -4.28 -15.88 6.22
N ILE A 24 -5.56 -16.19 6.16
CA ILE A 24 -6.61 -15.18 6.23
C ILE A 24 -7.38 -15.38 7.53
N ILE A 25 -7.48 -14.32 8.32
CA ILE A 25 -8.24 -14.32 9.55
C ILE A 25 -9.55 -13.57 9.31
N ASP A 26 -10.67 -14.27 9.33
CA ASP A 26 -12.00 -13.66 9.24
C ASP A 26 -12.36 -13.03 10.60
N VAL A 27 -12.09 -11.76 10.75
CA VAL A 27 -12.44 -10.98 11.94
C VAL A 27 -13.86 -10.41 11.86
N LYS A 28 -14.62 -10.83 10.86
CA LYS A 28 -16.03 -10.45 10.62
C LYS A 28 -16.19 -8.94 10.53
N ARG A 29 -16.78 -8.32 11.56
CA ARG A 29 -17.06 -6.87 11.63
C ARG A 29 -16.30 -6.17 12.76
N ASP A 30 -15.36 -6.86 13.38
CA ASP A 30 -14.58 -6.32 14.49
C ASP A 30 -13.44 -5.45 13.97
N ILE A 31 -13.71 -4.15 13.80
CA ILE A 31 -12.73 -3.17 13.34
C ILE A 31 -11.63 -2.91 14.39
N ASP A 32 -11.90 -3.22 15.66
CA ASP A 32 -10.95 -3.04 16.74
C ASP A 32 -10.08 -4.27 17.01
N HIS A 33 -10.30 -5.34 16.26
CA HIS A 33 -9.51 -6.56 16.37
C HIS A 33 -8.01 -6.26 16.20
N VAL A 34 -7.18 -6.86 17.02
CA VAL A 34 -5.73 -6.62 17.03
C VAL A 34 -5.09 -6.81 15.65
N PHE A 35 -5.51 -7.82 14.89
CA PHE A 35 -5.01 -8.07 13.53
C PHE A 35 -5.47 -7.02 12.51
N ALA A 36 -6.57 -6.32 12.74
CA ALA A 36 -7.00 -5.22 11.88
C ALA A 36 -6.25 -3.92 12.21
N ARG A 37 -6.00 -3.69 13.49
CA ARG A 37 -5.39 -2.44 13.99
C ARG A 37 -3.87 -2.40 13.95
N THR A 38 -3.20 -3.53 13.80
CA THR A 38 -1.74 -3.63 13.92
C THR A 38 -1.14 -4.13 12.62
N GLU A 39 -0.08 -3.50 12.17
CA GLU A 39 0.70 -3.99 11.04
C GLU A 39 1.29 -5.36 11.37
N GLN A 40 1.10 -6.33 10.47
CA GLN A 40 1.41 -7.71 10.76
C GLN A 40 2.86 -8.07 10.47
N LEU A 41 3.49 -7.51 9.46
CA LEU A 41 4.85 -7.86 8.98
C LEU A 41 5.07 -9.38 8.84
N MET A 42 4.00 -10.09 8.49
CA MET A 42 3.96 -11.54 8.33
C MET A 42 2.84 -11.93 7.34
N PRO A 43 2.85 -13.14 6.78
CA PRO A 43 1.86 -13.57 5.80
C PRO A 43 0.51 -13.92 6.45
N VAL A 44 -0.06 -12.97 7.15
CA VAL A 44 -1.38 -13.05 7.80
C VAL A 44 -2.16 -11.80 7.44
N VAL A 45 -3.38 -11.97 6.89
CA VAL A 45 -4.24 -10.87 6.45
C VAL A 45 -5.57 -10.94 7.16
N PRO A 46 -6.00 -9.88 7.85
CA PRO A 46 -7.34 -9.79 8.40
C PRO A 46 -8.35 -9.52 7.29
N LEU A 47 -9.48 -10.19 7.35
CA LEU A 47 -10.64 -9.99 6.48
C LEU A 47 -11.77 -9.39 7.31
N LEU A 48 -12.13 -8.14 7.01
CA LEU A 48 -13.32 -7.49 7.57
C LEU A 48 -14.48 -7.56 6.57
N ARG A 49 -15.71 -7.63 7.09
CA ARG A 49 -16.93 -7.72 6.29
C ARG A 49 -17.78 -6.48 6.48
N ALA A 50 -17.59 -5.50 5.62
CA ALA A 50 -18.45 -4.32 5.57
C ALA A 50 -19.82 -4.66 4.96
N LYS A 51 -20.85 -3.89 5.30
CA LYS A 51 -22.21 -4.05 4.76
C LYS A 51 -22.32 -3.56 3.32
N ASP A 52 -21.57 -2.50 3.00
CA ASP A 52 -21.55 -1.85 1.70
C ASP A 52 -20.19 -1.17 1.44
N VAL A 53 -20.05 -0.54 0.28
CA VAL A 53 -18.82 0.13 -0.13
C VAL A 53 -18.54 1.36 0.71
N ASP A 54 -19.57 2.05 1.20
CA ASP A 54 -19.41 3.27 1.98
C ASP A 54 -18.82 2.96 3.34
N GLU A 55 -19.33 1.96 4.01
CA GLU A 55 -18.75 1.46 5.25
C GLU A 55 -17.35 0.90 5.05
N ALA A 56 -17.10 0.21 3.93
CA ALA A 56 -15.75 -0.29 3.63
C ALA A 56 -14.73 0.84 3.48
N ILE A 57 -15.11 1.93 2.83
CA ILE A 57 -14.26 3.12 2.69
C ILE A 57 -14.05 3.80 4.05
N GLU A 58 -15.10 3.96 4.84
CA GLU A 58 -15.00 4.50 6.19
C GLU A 58 -14.04 3.69 7.06
N TRP A 59 -14.18 2.37 7.06
CA TRP A 59 -13.28 1.50 7.82
C TRP A 59 -11.85 1.53 7.30
N ALA A 60 -11.65 1.62 5.98
CA ALA A 60 -10.33 1.77 5.40
C ALA A 60 -9.64 3.05 5.90
N LEU A 61 -10.36 4.17 5.98
CA LEU A 61 -9.84 5.43 6.53
C LEU A 61 -9.46 5.30 8.01
N ILE A 62 -10.32 4.66 8.81
CA ILE A 62 -10.04 4.44 10.24
C ILE A 62 -8.79 3.57 10.42
N LEU A 63 -8.66 2.51 9.64
CA LEU A 63 -7.55 1.55 9.75
C LEU A 63 -6.24 2.08 9.16
N GLU A 64 -6.32 2.98 8.17
CA GLU A 64 -5.17 3.65 7.58
C GLU A 64 -4.47 4.59 8.58
N ARG A 65 -5.20 5.14 9.54
CA ARG A 65 -4.70 5.86 10.72
C ARG A 65 -3.91 7.14 10.42
N GLY A 66 -4.04 7.70 9.23
CA GLY A 66 -3.29 8.88 8.80
C GLY A 66 -1.81 8.60 8.45
N LEU A 67 -1.44 7.35 8.23
CA LEU A 67 -0.10 6.95 7.79
C LEU A 67 0.13 7.30 6.33
N SER A 68 -0.94 7.42 5.53
CA SER A 68 -0.95 7.86 4.14
C SER A 68 -0.02 7.08 3.22
N HIS A 69 0.14 5.77 3.50
CA HIS A 69 1.10 4.93 2.78
C HIS A 69 0.50 4.36 1.50
N THR A 70 -0.41 3.41 1.61
CA THR A 70 -0.93 2.65 0.47
C THR A 70 -2.37 2.23 0.68
N ALA A 71 -3.19 2.41 -0.34
CA ALA A 71 -4.54 1.87 -0.40
C ALA A 71 -4.85 1.28 -1.77
N GLY A 72 -5.91 0.49 -1.87
CA GLY A 72 -6.35 -0.06 -3.14
C GLY A 72 -7.80 -0.49 -3.11
N ILE A 73 -8.37 -0.59 -4.30
CA ILE A 73 -9.75 -1.05 -4.49
C ILE A 73 -9.86 -1.99 -5.68
N HIS A 74 -10.59 -3.06 -5.51
CA HIS A 74 -11.05 -3.93 -6.59
C HIS A 74 -12.54 -3.70 -6.84
N SER A 75 -12.89 -3.10 -7.97
CA SER A 75 -14.27 -2.78 -8.31
C SER A 75 -14.44 -2.65 -9.83
N ARG A 76 -15.65 -2.88 -10.33
CA ARG A 76 -16.06 -2.53 -11.70
C ARG A 76 -16.89 -1.24 -11.74
N ASN A 77 -17.27 -0.71 -10.58
CA ASN A 77 -17.98 0.55 -10.47
C ASN A 77 -16.97 1.69 -10.37
N ILE A 78 -16.94 2.56 -11.39
CA ILE A 78 -16.01 3.69 -11.47
C ILE A 78 -16.26 4.73 -10.37
N ASP A 79 -17.52 4.93 -9.98
CA ASP A 79 -17.89 5.89 -8.95
C ASP A 79 -17.36 5.46 -7.58
N ASN A 80 -17.42 4.16 -7.28
CA ASN A 80 -16.84 3.60 -6.06
C ASN A 80 -15.31 3.75 -6.04
N MET A 81 -14.66 3.55 -7.19
CA MET A 81 -13.22 3.75 -7.31
C MET A 81 -12.84 5.22 -7.11
N ASP A 82 -13.59 6.16 -7.72
CA ASP A 82 -13.35 7.59 -7.56
C ASP A 82 -13.61 8.03 -6.10
N LYS A 83 -14.72 7.58 -5.52
CA LYS A 83 -15.06 7.88 -4.12
C LYS A 83 -13.94 7.46 -3.16
N MET A 84 -13.45 6.24 -3.28
CA MET A 84 -12.36 5.75 -2.44
C MET A 84 -11.06 6.52 -2.70
N ALA A 85 -10.71 6.78 -3.97
CA ALA A 85 -9.49 7.50 -4.32
C ALA A 85 -9.47 8.93 -3.75
N ARG A 86 -10.62 9.59 -3.69
CA ARG A 86 -10.75 10.92 -3.06
C ARG A 86 -10.67 10.87 -1.54
N ALA A 87 -11.21 9.82 -0.94
CA ALA A 87 -11.22 9.64 0.50
C ALA A 87 -9.83 9.26 1.05
N MET A 88 -9.17 8.32 0.37
CA MET A 88 -7.86 7.80 0.79
C MET A 88 -6.73 8.72 0.32
N ASN A 89 -6.20 9.52 1.20
CA ASN A 89 -5.07 10.41 0.92
C ASN A 89 -3.73 9.66 1.08
N THR A 90 -3.51 8.62 0.25
CA THR A 90 -2.31 7.78 0.32
C THR A 90 -1.34 8.09 -0.81
N SER A 91 -0.05 7.86 -0.57
CA SER A 91 1.00 8.01 -1.58
C SER A 91 0.84 7.05 -2.76
N LEU A 92 0.36 5.84 -2.48
CA LEU A 92 0.04 4.84 -3.49
C LEU A 92 -1.46 4.52 -3.44
N PHE A 93 -2.10 4.56 -4.59
CA PHE A 93 -3.49 4.12 -4.73
C PHE A 93 -3.64 3.22 -5.94
N VAL A 94 -3.99 1.95 -5.72
CA VAL A 94 -4.06 0.95 -6.78
C VAL A 94 -5.50 0.54 -7.05
N LYS A 95 -5.89 0.54 -8.32
CA LYS A 95 -7.20 0.07 -8.79
C LYS A 95 -7.05 -1.25 -9.52
N ASN A 96 -7.79 -2.26 -9.06
CA ASN A 96 -7.90 -3.57 -9.73
C ASN A 96 -6.56 -4.30 -9.97
N GLY A 97 -5.61 -4.12 -9.07
CA GLY A 97 -4.30 -4.76 -9.15
C GLY A 97 -3.67 -4.96 -7.77
N PRO A 98 -2.59 -5.71 -7.70
CA PRO A 98 -1.80 -5.81 -6.48
C PRO A 98 -1.10 -4.48 -6.18
N HIS A 99 -0.86 -4.17 -4.92
CA HIS A 99 -0.17 -2.93 -4.52
C HIS A 99 1.24 -2.81 -5.14
N LEU A 100 1.91 -3.93 -5.41
CA LEU A 100 3.19 -3.96 -6.13
C LEU A 100 3.13 -3.38 -7.55
N ALA A 101 1.94 -3.28 -8.16
CA ALA A 101 1.76 -2.65 -9.46
C ALA A 101 2.22 -1.17 -9.44
N ALA A 102 1.99 -0.47 -8.34
CA ALA A 102 2.44 0.91 -8.16
C ALA A 102 3.97 1.05 -7.99
N LEU A 103 4.67 -0.06 -7.79
CA LEU A 103 6.13 -0.13 -7.76
C LEU A 103 6.72 -0.70 -9.06
N GLY A 104 5.92 -0.80 -10.13
CA GLY A 104 6.36 -1.27 -11.44
C GLY A 104 6.22 -2.77 -11.66
N ALA A 105 5.72 -3.55 -10.71
CA ALA A 105 5.50 -4.98 -10.86
C ALA A 105 4.11 -5.26 -11.44
N GLY A 106 4.00 -5.27 -12.78
CA GLY A 106 2.75 -5.48 -13.50
C GLY A 106 1.88 -4.23 -13.64
N GLY A 107 2.43 -3.05 -13.39
CA GLY A 107 1.79 -1.76 -13.55
C GLY A 107 2.82 -0.64 -13.73
N GLU A 108 2.33 0.59 -13.86
CA GLU A 108 3.19 1.77 -13.93
C GLU A 108 3.61 2.23 -12.54
N GLY A 109 4.90 2.38 -12.34
CA GLY A 109 5.47 2.85 -11.08
C GLY A 109 6.98 2.73 -11.08
N TRP A 110 7.60 3.24 -10.03
CA TRP A 110 9.05 3.17 -9.85
C TRP A 110 9.43 2.07 -8.86
N THR A 111 10.47 1.33 -9.19
CA THR A 111 10.96 0.17 -8.40
C THR A 111 11.74 0.60 -7.18
N THR A 112 11.22 1.54 -6.41
CA THR A 112 11.83 1.97 -5.15
C THR A 112 10.91 1.61 -3.98
N MET A 113 11.50 1.31 -2.84
CA MET A 113 10.77 1.07 -1.60
C MET A 113 10.72 2.33 -0.70
N THR A 114 11.26 3.44 -1.18
CA THR A 114 11.15 4.72 -0.47
C THR A 114 9.82 5.37 -0.80
N ILE A 115 8.92 5.34 0.16
CA ILE A 115 7.57 5.90 0.06
C ILE A 115 7.47 6.99 1.13
N SER A 116 7.12 8.21 0.70
CA SER A 116 6.89 9.31 1.62
C SER A 116 5.39 9.53 1.85
N THR A 117 5.07 10.32 2.85
CA THR A 117 3.71 10.74 3.18
C THR A 117 3.21 11.85 2.24
N PRO A 118 1.95 12.34 2.36
CA PRO A 118 1.26 13.17 1.36
C PRO A 118 1.97 14.46 0.95
N THR A 119 2.87 14.97 1.76
CA THR A 119 3.56 16.26 1.51
C THR A 119 4.87 16.12 0.77
N GLY A 120 5.30 14.89 0.43
CA GLY A 120 6.56 14.63 -0.24
C GLY A 120 6.38 13.87 -1.56
N GLU A 121 7.48 13.42 -2.10
CA GLU A 121 7.49 12.49 -3.22
C GLU A 121 6.88 11.16 -2.80
N GLY A 122 5.73 10.79 -3.35
CA GLY A 122 5.02 9.56 -2.97
C GLY A 122 5.83 8.30 -3.25
N VAL A 123 6.38 8.21 -4.45
CA VAL A 123 7.28 7.13 -4.88
C VAL A 123 8.50 7.75 -5.53
N THR A 124 9.68 7.35 -5.10
CA THR A 124 10.93 7.97 -5.54
C THR A 124 11.65 7.17 -6.62
N CYS A 125 12.55 7.83 -7.34
CA CYS A 125 13.51 7.20 -8.24
C CYS A 125 14.91 7.77 -7.95
N ALA A 126 15.94 7.29 -8.64
CA ALA A 126 17.31 7.78 -8.46
C ALA A 126 17.41 9.32 -8.60
N ARG A 127 16.61 9.92 -9.48
CA ARG A 127 16.55 11.37 -9.66
C ARG A 127 16.05 12.12 -8.42
N SER A 128 15.24 11.52 -7.59
CA SER A 128 14.72 12.13 -6.35
C SER A 128 15.81 12.37 -5.30
N PHE A 129 16.94 11.69 -5.42
CA PHE A 129 18.05 11.77 -4.48
C PHE A 129 19.22 12.65 -4.97
N VAL A 130 19.04 13.34 -6.10
CA VAL A 130 20.02 14.24 -6.64
C VAL A 130 19.52 15.68 -6.63
N ARG A 131 20.44 16.61 -6.47
CA ARG A 131 20.12 18.03 -6.54
C ARG A 131 20.44 18.58 -7.93
N LEU A 132 19.52 19.35 -8.49
CA LEU A 132 19.80 20.12 -9.70
C LEU A 132 20.78 21.26 -9.37
N ARG A 133 21.84 21.34 -10.14
CA ARG A 133 22.80 22.44 -10.06
C ARG A 133 22.72 23.24 -11.35
N ARG A 134 22.73 24.55 -11.22
CA ARG A 134 22.87 25.48 -12.35
C ARG A 134 24.25 26.05 -12.37
N CYS A 135 24.90 25.97 -13.52
CA CYS A 135 26.14 26.68 -13.80
C CYS A 135 25.85 27.78 -14.81
N CYS A 136 26.13 29.01 -14.44
CA CYS A 136 26.00 30.16 -15.33
C CYS A 136 27.41 30.71 -15.63
N VAL A 137 27.73 30.88 -16.90
CA VAL A 137 28.94 31.50 -17.34
C VAL A 137 28.58 32.83 -18.01
N VAL A 138 29.13 33.90 -17.50
CA VAL A 138 28.96 35.25 -18.05
C VAL A 138 30.24 35.62 -18.80
N ASP A 139 30.07 36.16 -19.97
CA ASP A 139 31.14 36.69 -20.86
C ASP A 139 32.13 35.66 -21.45
N ASN A 140 31.97 34.37 -21.16
CA ASN A 140 32.86 33.33 -21.70
C ASN A 140 32.02 32.19 -22.31
N PHE A 141 32.67 31.37 -23.12
CA PHE A 141 32.09 30.17 -23.76
C PHE A 141 30.79 30.46 -24.55
N ARG A 142 30.79 31.55 -25.34
CA ARG A 142 29.70 31.77 -26.29
C ARG A 142 29.71 30.67 -27.33
N ILE A 143 28.55 30.01 -27.47
CA ILE A 143 28.25 29.17 -28.62
C ILE A 143 27.69 30.12 -29.66
N VAL A 144 28.39 30.33 -30.74
CA VAL A 144 28.00 31.14 -31.92
C VAL A 144 27.65 30.21 -33.05
#